data_074fcef8e36c914619812ede1c1b1f6f
#
_entry.id   074fcef8e36c914619812ede1c1b1f6f
#
_cell.length_a   1.000
_cell.length_b   1.000
_cell.length_c   1.000
_cell.angle_alpha   90.00
_cell.angle_beta   90.00
_cell.angle_gamma   90.00
#
_symmetry.space_group_name_H-M   'P 1'
#
loop_
_entity.id
_entity.type
_entity.pdbx_description
1 polymer ?
#
loop_
_entity_poly.entity_id
_entity_poly.type
_entity_poly.pdbx_seq_one_letter_code
_entity_poly.pdbx_strand_id
1 'polypeptide(L)'
;MLFRSPNVFRGYWNMPEKTAEALDAEGWLHTGDCGEIDGDGYLKITDRIKDIIITSGGKNVSPSGIETALKFSPYISDAVAIGEGRNYLTALIMIDQDTVASYAQHNQVPFTDFASLTETDAVRDLIGRTVEGTNARLARVEQIKDFRIIQELLTAEDEELTPTMKLKRKVVAQRYKALIDSMYPA
;
A
#
# COMPACT_ATOMS: atom_id res chain seq x y z
N MET A 1 2.62 18.62 5.32
CA MET A 1 1.57 19.63 5.52
C MET A 1 1.73 20.23 6.91
N LEU A 2 1.59 21.55 7.03
CA LEU A 2 1.57 22.28 8.29
C LEU A 2 0.15 22.77 8.57
N PHE A 3 -0.28 22.69 9.82
CA PHE A 3 -1.61 23.09 10.23
C PHE A 3 -1.56 23.88 11.54
N ARG A 4 -2.28 25.01 11.62
CA ARG A 4 -2.38 25.82 12.83
C ARG A 4 -3.82 26.28 13.04
N SER A 5 -4.40 25.91 14.17
CA SER A 5 -5.73 26.37 14.57
C SER A 5 -5.91 26.23 16.09
N PRO A 6 -6.95 26.84 16.68
CA PRO A 6 -7.28 26.65 18.10
C PRO A 6 -7.60 25.20 18.49
N ASN A 7 -7.89 24.33 17.51
CA ASN A 7 -8.21 22.90 17.71
C ASN A 7 -6.98 22.00 17.75
N VAL A 8 -5.77 22.54 17.49
CA VAL A 8 -4.53 21.77 17.59
C VAL A 8 -4.30 21.41 19.05
N PHE A 9 -3.95 20.14 19.29
CA PHE A 9 -3.66 19.63 20.63
C PHE A 9 -2.48 20.36 21.28
N ARG A 10 -2.40 20.34 22.62
CA ARG A 10 -1.33 21.04 23.37
C ARG A 10 -0.02 20.28 23.40
N GLY A 11 -0.04 18.98 23.15
CA GLY A 11 1.11 18.12 23.18
C GLY A 11 0.77 16.69 23.58
N TYR A 12 1.76 15.82 23.50
CA TYR A 12 1.67 14.45 23.97
C TYR A 12 1.92 14.37 25.48
N TRP A 13 1.09 13.64 26.20
CA TRP A 13 1.19 13.51 27.65
C TRP A 13 2.53 12.91 28.07
N ASN A 14 3.27 13.62 28.93
CA ASN A 14 4.60 13.27 29.41
C ASN A 14 5.64 12.96 28.31
N MET A 15 5.48 13.54 27.11
CA MET A 15 6.41 13.33 25.97
C MET A 15 6.80 14.70 25.36
N PRO A 16 7.59 15.51 26.06
CA PRO A 16 7.95 16.86 25.59
C PRO A 16 8.75 16.83 24.28
N GLU A 17 9.66 15.86 24.11
CA GLU A 17 10.47 15.71 22.89
C GLU A 17 9.57 15.42 21.68
N LYS A 18 8.67 14.43 21.79
CA LYS A 18 7.69 14.15 20.71
C LYS A 18 6.74 15.31 20.45
N THR A 19 6.42 16.08 21.46
CA THR A 19 5.62 17.28 21.31
C THR A 19 6.38 18.32 20.47
N ALA A 20 7.66 18.56 20.78
CA ALA A 20 8.50 19.50 20.03
C ALA A 20 8.77 19.04 18.57
N GLU A 21 8.79 17.74 18.31
CA GLU A 21 8.86 17.19 16.94
C GLU A 21 7.58 17.48 16.13
N ALA A 22 6.41 17.45 16.80
CA ALA A 22 5.11 17.59 16.15
C ALA A 22 4.61 19.03 16.10
N LEU A 23 4.94 19.85 17.11
CA LEU A 23 4.53 21.23 17.23
C LEU A 23 5.76 22.13 17.29
N ASP A 24 5.89 23.05 16.34
CA ASP A 24 6.98 24.02 16.37
C ASP A 24 6.70 25.17 17.35
N ALA A 25 7.70 26.02 17.54
CA ALA A 25 7.64 27.17 18.48
C ALA A 25 6.58 28.21 18.07
N GLU A 26 6.14 28.21 16.82
CA GLU A 26 5.11 29.12 16.28
C GLU A 26 3.70 28.52 16.36
N GLY A 27 3.57 27.29 16.87
CA GLY A 27 2.31 26.56 17.04
C GLY A 27 1.80 25.88 15.78
N TRP A 28 2.66 25.61 14.80
CA TRP A 28 2.32 24.81 13.64
C TRP A 28 2.47 23.32 13.94
N LEU A 29 1.43 22.56 13.63
CA LEU A 29 1.44 21.10 13.69
C LEU A 29 2.03 20.54 12.40
N HIS A 30 3.10 19.79 12.53
CA HIS A 30 3.71 18.98 11.48
C HIS A 30 2.97 17.65 11.39
N THR A 31 1.95 17.54 10.54
CA THR A 31 1.08 16.36 10.48
C THR A 31 1.79 15.12 9.94
N GLY A 32 2.88 15.30 9.21
CA GLY A 32 3.55 14.22 8.48
C GLY A 32 2.78 13.74 7.25
N ASP A 33 1.70 14.44 6.88
CA ASP A 33 0.89 14.10 5.71
C ASP A 33 1.20 15.05 4.54
N CYS A 34 1.06 14.53 3.32
CA CYS A 34 0.99 15.28 2.08
C CYS A 34 -0.47 15.56 1.74
N GLY A 35 -0.72 16.69 1.09
CA GLY A 35 -2.05 17.05 0.64
C GLY A 35 -2.00 18.11 -0.44
N GLU A 36 -3.10 18.24 -1.14
CA GLU A 36 -3.35 19.26 -2.16
C GLU A 36 -4.62 20.05 -1.82
N ILE A 37 -4.66 21.30 -2.24
CA ILE A 37 -5.87 22.12 -2.14
C ILE A 37 -6.44 22.19 -3.55
N ASP A 38 -7.70 21.79 -3.71
CA ASP A 38 -8.39 21.82 -5.01
C ASP A 38 -8.81 23.26 -5.39
N GLY A 39 -9.38 23.41 -6.59
CA GLY A 39 -9.81 24.70 -7.10
C GLY A 39 -10.94 25.36 -6.30
N ASP A 40 -11.67 24.61 -5.50
CA ASP A 40 -12.76 25.07 -4.63
C ASP A 40 -12.27 25.35 -3.19
N GLY A 41 -10.98 25.12 -2.90
CA GLY A 41 -10.36 25.37 -1.62
C GLY A 41 -10.45 24.22 -0.61
N TYR A 42 -10.89 23.03 -1.02
CA TYR A 42 -10.90 21.85 -0.16
C TYR A 42 -9.53 21.20 -0.08
N LEU A 43 -9.15 20.81 1.13
CA LEU A 43 -7.92 20.06 1.38
C LEU A 43 -8.18 18.57 1.19
N LYS A 44 -7.42 17.96 0.29
CA LYS A 44 -7.38 16.50 0.06
C LYS A 44 -6.05 15.96 0.55
N ILE A 45 -6.08 15.02 1.50
CA ILE A 45 -4.89 14.30 1.93
C ILE A 45 -4.57 13.24 0.90
N THR A 46 -3.35 13.27 0.38
CA THR A 46 -2.91 12.38 -0.71
C THR A 46 -2.08 11.22 -0.22
N ASP A 47 -1.20 11.44 0.78
CA ASP A 47 -0.35 10.40 1.36
C ASP A 47 0.31 10.87 2.66
N ARG A 48 1.15 9.99 3.23
CA ARG A 48 2.10 10.33 4.29
C ARG A 48 3.49 10.60 3.72
N ILE A 49 4.17 11.63 4.23
CA ILE A 49 5.55 11.97 3.80
C ILE A 49 6.49 10.76 3.92
N LYS A 50 6.34 9.97 4.99
CA LYS A 50 7.18 8.79 5.28
C LYS A 50 6.91 7.60 4.37
N ASP A 51 5.78 7.60 3.69
CA ASP A 51 5.32 6.49 2.85
C ASP A 51 5.53 6.77 1.35
N ILE A 52 5.86 8.01 0.98
CA ILE A 52 6.21 8.37 -0.39
C ILE A 52 7.42 7.54 -0.82
N ILE A 53 7.27 6.88 -1.97
CA ILE A 53 8.32 6.09 -2.60
C ILE A 53 9.17 7.02 -3.45
N ILE A 54 10.50 7.01 -3.23
CA ILE A 54 11.46 7.71 -4.08
C ILE A 54 12.16 6.66 -4.95
N THR A 55 11.83 6.65 -6.23
CA THR A 55 12.45 5.72 -7.18
C THR A 55 13.93 6.04 -7.42
N SER A 56 14.70 5.11 -7.99
CA SER A 56 16.12 5.33 -8.35
C SER A 56 16.30 6.50 -9.32
N GLY A 57 15.29 6.83 -10.11
CA GLY A 57 15.26 8.01 -10.99
C GLY A 57 14.85 9.31 -10.29
N GLY A 58 14.73 9.33 -8.95
CA GLY A 58 14.37 10.51 -8.16
C GLY A 58 12.91 10.96 -8.32
N LYS A 59 12.01 10.08 -8.76
CA LYS A 59 10.58 10.38 -8.85
C LYS A 59 9.88 10.04 -7.55
N ASN A 60 9.11 10.99 -7.03
CA ASN A 60 8.24 10.80 -5.89
C ASN A 60 6.92 10.18 -6.36
N VAL A 61 6.54 9.06 -5.75
CA VAL A 61 5.30 8.35 -6.05
C VAL A 61 4.52 8.14 -4.75
N SER A 62 3.24 8.49 -4.80
CA SER A 62 2.30 8.24 -3.71
C SER A 62 1.77 6.81 -3.79
N PRO A 63 2.15 5.89 -2.90
CA PRO A 63 1.69 4.51 -2.96
C PRO A 63 0.20 4.36 -2.61
N SER A 64 -0.34 5.21 -1.73
CA SER A 64 -1.71 5.08 -1.23
C SER A 64 -2.76 5.15 -2.34
N GLY A 65 -2.54 6.00 -3.36
CA GLY A 65 -3.43 6.11 -4.51
C GLY A 65 -3.46 4.82 -5.34
N ILE A 66 -2.28 4.25 -5.59
CA ILE A 66 -2.11 3.00 -6.34
C ILE A 66 -2.74 1.82 -5.58
N GLU A 67 -2.43 1.69 -4.28
CA GLU A 67 -2.95 0.64 -3.41
C GLU A 67 -4.47 0.70 -3.28
N THR A 68 -5.01 1.91 -3.13
CA THR A 68 -6.46 2.12 -3.11
C THR A 68 -7.09 1.71 -4.44
N ALA A 69 -6.48 2.07 -5.58
CA ALA A 69 -6.99 1.69 -6.89
C ALA A 69 -6.99 0.16 -7.11
N LEU A 70 -5.98 -0.56 -6.61
CA LEU A 70 -5.96 -2.03 -6.63
C LEU A 70 -7.08 -2.64 -5.78
N LYS A 71 -7.32 -2.08 -4.59
CA LYS A 71 -8.36 -2.54 -3.66
C LYS A 71 -9.79 -2.24 -4.10
N PHE A 72 -10.01 -1.50 -5.17
CA PHE A 72 -11.34 -1.41 -5.78
C PHE A 72 -11.81 -2.73 -6.40
N SER A 73 -10.88 -3.64 -6.68
CA SER A 73 -11.22 -4.99 -7.12
C SER A 73 -11.69 -5.83 -5.94
N PRO A 74 -12.82 -6.57 -6.06
CA PRO A 74 -13.29 -7.46 -5.00
C PRO A 74 -12.35 -8.64 -4.73
N TYR A 75 -11.39 -8.88 -5.62
CA TYR A 75 -10.43 -9.98 -5.50
C TYR A 75 -9.19 -9.62 -4.65
N ILE A 76 -9.02 -8.34 -4.31
CA ILE A 76 -7.84 -7.84 -3.58
C ILE A 76 -8.29 -7.27 -2.24
N SER A 77 -7.88 -7.91 -1.15
CA SER A 77 -8.16 -7.44 0.21
C SER A 77 -7.20 -6.32 0.62
N ASP A 78 -5.90 -6.44 0.29
CA ASP A 78 -4.93 -5.36 0.48
C ASP A 78 -3.77 -5.47 -0.52
N ALA A 79 -3.00 -4.38 -0.66
CA ALA A 79 -1.84 -4.33 -1.52
C ALA A 79 -0.78 -3.38 -0.94
N VAL A 80 0.50 -3.69 -1.20
CA VAL A 80 1.63 -2.82 -0.86
C VAL A 80 2.45 -2.57 -2.11
N ALA A 81 2.52 -1.31 -2.54
CA ALA A 81 3.39 -0.89 -3.62
C ALA A 81 4.84 -0.79 -3.12
N ILE A 82 5.77 -1.35 -3.88
CA ILE A 82 7.21 -1.41 -3.59
C ILE A 82 7.95 -0.68 -4.72
N GLY A 83 8.96 0.12 -4.37
CA GLY A 83 9.72 0.86 -5.40
C GLY A 83 10.81 1.78 -4.85
N GLU A 84 11.01 1.80 -3.52
CA GLU A 84 12.02 2.65 -2.89
C GLU A 84 13.42 2.32 -3.41
N GLY A 85 14.10 3.32 -4.02
CA GLY A 85 15.41 3.15 -4.65
C GLY A 85 15.43 2.21 -5.86
N ARG A 86 14.27 1.77 -6.39
CA ARG A 86 14.15 0.83 -7.52
C ARG A 86 13.81 1.56 -8.82
N ASN A 87 14.06 0.90 -9.96
CA ASN A 87 13.84 1.49 -11.29
C ASN A 87 12.36 1.57 -11.68
N TYR A 88 11.50 0.77 -11.06
CA TYR A 88 10.07 0.72 -11.31
C TYR A 88 9.33 0.23 -10.06
N LEU A 89 8.01 0.35 -10.09
CA LEU A 89 7.15 -0.13 -9.03
C LEU A 89 6.73 -1.58 -9.26
N THR A 90 6.67 -2.32 -8.16
CA THR A 90 6.06 -3.65 -8.06
C THR A 90 5.03 -3.65 -6.94
N ALA A 91 4.26 -4.73 -6.80
CA ALA A 91 3.30 -4.85 -5.72
C ALA A 91 3.35 -6.23 -5.06
N LEU A 92 3.18 -6.25 -3.74
CA LEU A 92 2.72 -7.43 -3.02
C LEU A 92 1.21 -7.31 -2.84
N ILE A 93 0.48 -8.37 -3.17
CA ILE A 93 -0.98 -8.39 -3.19
C ILE A 93 -1.48 -9.45 -2.23
N MET A 94 -2.39 -9.08 -1.35
CA MET A 94 -3.17 -9.98 -0.53
C MET A 94 -4.56 -10.14 -1.16
N ILE A 95 -4.91 -11.36 -1.56
CA ILE A 95 -6.20 -11.65 -2.17
C ILE A 95 -7.30 -11.79 -1.13
N ASP A 96 -8.53 -11.49 -1.52
CA ASP A 96 -9.71 -11.84 -0.75
C ASP A 96 -10.01 -13.33 -0.93
N GLN A 97 -9.83 -14.09 0.14
CA GLN A 97 -9.93 -15.56 0.11
C GLN A 97 -11.28 -16.04 -0.41
N ASP A 98 -12.37 -15.49 0.13
CA ASP A 98 -13.72 -15.98 -0.15
C ASP A 98 -14.12 -15.70 -1.60
N THR A 99 -13.83 -14.49 -2.06
CA THR A 99 -14.16 -14.07 -3.43
C THR A 99 -13.32 -14.81 -4.45
N VAL A 100 -12.01 -15.00 -4.20
CA VAL A 100 -11.12 -15.71 -5.12
C VAL A 100 -11.39 -17.22 -5.11
N ALA A 101 -11.69 -17.82 -3.94
CA ALA A 101 -12.10 -19.23 -3.88
C ALA A 101 -13.42 -19.47 -4.65
N SER A 102 -14.38 -18.57 -4.52
CA SER A 102 -15.64 -18.64 -5.30
C SER A 102 -15.37 -18.53 -6.81
N TYR A 103 -14.48 -17.63 -7.22
CA TYR A 103 -14.02 -17.51 -8.61
C TYR A 103 -13.40 -18.82 -9.11
N ALA A 104 -12.48 -19.40 -8.34
CA ALA A 104 -11.79 -20.64 -8.70
C ALA A 104 -12.78 -21.82 -8.84
N GLN A 105 -13.72 -21.95 -7.90
CA GLN A 105 -14.77 -22.98 -7.96
C GLN A 105 -15.65 -22.80 -9.20
N HIS A 106 -16.11 -21.60 -9.50
CA HIS A 106 -16.94 -21.30 -10.67
C HIS A 106 -16.22 -21.63 -11.98
N ASN A 107 -14.91 -21.44 -12.04
CA ASN A 107 -14.07 -21.72 -13.19
C ASN A 107 -13.45 -23.13 -13.18
N GLN A 108 -13.85 -23.99 -12.23
CA GLN A 108 -13.37 -25.37 -12.09
C GLN A 108 -11.83 -25.46 -11.91
N VAL A 109 -11.23 -24.47 -11.25
CA VAL A 109 -9.81 -24.44 -10.92
C VAL A 109 -9.59 -25.24 -9.64
N PRO A 110 -8.82 -26.32 -9.66
CA PRO A 110 -8.58 -27.14 -8.47
C PRO A 110 -7.62 -26.42 -7.51
N PHE A 111 -7.95 -26.45 -6.22
CA PHE A 111 -7.09 -26.02 -5.12
C PHE A 111 -7.46 -26.79 -3.86
N THR A 112 -6.53 -26.89 -2.91
CA THR A 112 -6.73 -27.63 -1.65
C THR A 112 -6.76 -26.69 -0.44
N ASP A 113 -5.97 -25.61 -0.48
CA ASP A 113 -5.82 -24.65 0.58
C ASP A 113 -5.53 -23.24 0.01
N PHE A 114 -5.35 -22.27 0.88
CA PHE A 114 -5.09 -20.89 0.47
C PHE A 114 -3.79 -20.74 -0.33
N ALA A 115 -2.71 -21.40 0.10
CA ALA A 115 -1.43 -21.33 -0.60
C ALA A 115 -1.55 -21.86 -2.03
N SER A 116 -2.12 -23.07 -2.20
CA SER A 116 -2.35 -23.67 -3.52
C SER A 116 -3.29 -22.82 -4.40
N LEU A 117 -4.29 -22.15 -3.80
CA LEU A 117 -5.17 -21.21 -4.51
C LEU A 117 -4.36 -20.05 -5.12
N THR A 118 -3.46 -19.45 -4.34
CA THR A 118 -2.63 -18.32 -4.79
C THR A 118 -1.62 -18.68 -5.87
N GLU A 119 -1.23 -19.95 -5.98
CA GLU A 119 -0.26 -20.46 -6.96
C GLU A 119 -0.87 -20.80 -8.31
N THR A 120 -2.21 -20.90 -8.40
CA THR A 120 -2.86 -21.24 -9.66
C THR A 120 -2.66 -20.18 -10.73
N ASP A 121 -2.39 -20.60 -11.98
CA ASP A 121 -2.28 -19.66 -13.10
C ASP A 121 -3.55 -18.85 -13.30
N ALA A 122 -4.72 -19.45 -13.09
CA ALA A 122 -6.01 -18.78 -13.21
C ALA A 122 -6.17 -17.60 -12.23
N VAL A 123 -5.71 -17.75 -10.98
CA VAL A 123 -5.72 -16.67 -9.99
C VAL A 123 -4.66 -15.62 -10.32
N ARG A 124 -3.46 -16.04 -10.74
CA ARG A 124 -2.42 -15.13 -11.19
C ARG A 124 -2.90 -14.25 -12.36
N ASP A 125 -3.54 -14.87 -13.35
CA ASP A 125 -4.12 -14.16 -14.51
C ASP A 125 -5.26 -13.23 -14.11
N LEU A 126 -6.11 -13.62 -13.16
CA LEU A 126 -7.18 -12.78 -12.63
C LEU A 126 -6.62 -11.51 -11.99
N ILE A 127 -5.62 -11.68 -11.12
CA ILE A 127 -4.96 -10.55 -10.48
C ILE A 127 -4.14 -9.73 -11.49
N GLY A 128 -3.50 -10.38 -12.45
CA GLY A 128 -2.79 -9.70 -13.55
C GLY A 128 -3.70 -8.76 -14.33
N ARG A 129 -4.88 -9.22 -14.75
CA ARG A 129 -5.88 -8.37 -15.42
C ARG A 129 -6.34 -7.20 -14.55
N THR A 130 -6.45 -7.42 -13.24
CA THR A 130 -6.80 -6.34 -12.29
C THR A 130 -5.70 -5.29 -12.23
N VAL A 131 -4.43 -5.72 -12.15
CA VAL A 131 -3.27 -4.82 -12.15
C VAL A 131 -3.17 -4.05 -13.48
N GLU A 132 -3.36 -4.70 -14.62
CA GLU A 132 -3.37 -4.06 -15.93
C GLU A 132 -4.48 -3.02 -16.06
N GLY A 133 -5.70 -3.36 -15.61
CA GLY A 133 -6.83 -2.43 -15.59
C GLY A 133 -6.59 -1.21 -14.70
N THR A 134 -5.87 -1.38 -13.59
CA THR A 134 -5.44 -0.30 -12.71
C THR A 134 -4.36 0.54 -13.39
N ASN A 135 -3.34 -0.09 -13.97
CA ASN A 135 -2.24 0.58 -14.68
C ASN A 135 -2.71 1.47 -15.83
N ALA A 136 -3.80 1.11 -16.50
CA ALA A 136 -4.36 1.91 -17.61
C ALA A 136 -4.81 3.32 -17.16
N ARG A 137 -5.01 3.54 -15.86
CA ARG A 137 -5.44 4.82 -15.27
C ARG A 137 -4.30 5.58 -14.58
N LEU A 138 -3.14 4.96 -14.45
CA LEU A 138 -1.99 5.50 -13.73
C LEU A 138 -0.98 6.14 -14.69
N ALA A 139 -0.27 7.15 -14.20
CA ALA A 139 0.88 7.70 -14.91
C ALA A 139 1.96 6.62 -15.07
N ARG A 140 2.78 6.71 -16.12
CA ARG A 140 3.78 5.70 -16.44
C ARG A 140 4.71 5.35 -15.29
N VAL A 141 5.05 6.33 -14.46
CA VAL A 141 5.96 6.14 -13.32
C VAL A 141 5.28 5.43 -12.13
N GLU A 142 3.95 5.43 -12.08
CA GLU A 142 3.12 4.84 -11.04
C GLU A 142 2.66 3.42 -11.39
N GLN A 143 2.90 2.97 -12.61
CA GLN A 143 2.48 1.66 -13.08
C GLN A 143 3.25 0.54 -12.39
N ILE A 144 2.53 -0.45 -11.91
CA ILE A 144 3.07 -1.70 -11.36
C ILE A 144 3.57 -2.56 -12.53
N LYS A 145 4.85 -2.91 -12.52
CA LYS A 145 5.50 -3.69 -13.61
C LYS A 145 5.52 -5.18 -13.33
N ASP A 146 5.52 -5.57 -12.07
CA ASP A 146 5.42 -6.98 -11.65
C ASP A 146 4.73 -7.03 -10.29
N PHE A 147 4.17 -8.18 -9.94
CA PHE A 147 3.54 -8.39 -8.65
C PHE A 147 3.77 -9.81 -8.14
N ARG A 148 3.61 -9.99 -6.84
CA ARG A 148 3.52 -11.31 -6.21
C ARG A 148 2.31 -11.33 -5.29
N ILE A 149 1.66 -12.48 -5.23
CA ILE A 149 0.57 -12.74 -4.31
C ILE A 149 1.19 -13.30 -3.01
N ILE A 150 0.76 -12.77 -1.87
CA ILE A 150 1.14 -13.30 -0.56
C ILE A 150 0.43 -14.65 -0.39
N GLN A 151 1.20 -15.71 -0.17
CA GLN A 151 0.69 -17.09 -0.09
C GLN A 151 0.18 -17.47 1.29
N GLU A 152 0.32 -16.57 2.26
CA GLU A 152 -0.12 -16.76 3.63
C GLU A 152 -1.40 -15.98 3.88
N LEU A 153 -2.37 -16.62 4.51
CA LEU A 153 -3.56 -15.92 5.01
C LEU A 153 -3.19 -15.17 6.29
N LEU A 154 -2.99 -13.86 6.18
CA LEU A 154 -2.67 -13.02 7.33
C LEU A 154 -3.93 -12.73 8.14
N THR A 155 -3.76 -12.77 9.48
CA THR A 155 -4.81 -12.50 10.47
C THR A 155 -4.46 -11.26 11.30
N ALA A 156 -5.39 -10.78 12.12
CA ALA A 156 -5.17 -9.63 13.00
C ALA A 156 -4.06 -9.87 14.05
N GLU A 157 -3.66 -11.12 14.29
CA GLU A 157 -2.61 -11.52 15.23
C GLU A 157 -1.21 -11.44 14.60
N ASP A 158 -1.15 -11.36 13.26
CA ASP A 158 0.12 -11.29 12.53
C ASP A 158 0.73 -9.90 12.63
N GLU A 159 2.06 -9.84 12.79
CA GLU A 159 2.79 -8.57 12.91
C GLU A 159 2.68 -7.68 11.67
N GLU A 160 2.36 -8.25 10.53
CA GLU A 160 2.21 -7.58 9.23
C GLU A 160 0.97 -6.69 9.17
N LEU A 161 -0.02 -6.97 10.00
CA LEU A 161 -1.28 -6.23 10.02
C LEU A 161 -1.36 -5.25 11.19
N THR A 162 -2.07 -4.16 10.96
CA THR A 162 -2.56 -3.31 12.03
C THR A 162 -3.80 -3.94 12.67
N PRO A 163 -4.24 -3.50 13.88
CA PRO A 163 -5.52 -3.93 14.45
C PRO A 163 -6.74 -3.65 13.55
N THR A 164 -6.59 -2.76 12.57
CA THR A 164 -7.61 -2.44 11.57
C THR A 164 -7.40 -3.19 10.24
N MET A 165 -6.65 -4.30 10.25
CA MET A 165 -6.41 -5.19 9.11
C MET A 165 -5.71 -4.52 7.90
N LYS A 166 -4.85 -3.51 8.16
CA LYS A 166 -4.04 -2.88 7.10
C LYS A 166 -2.61 -3.39 7.16
N LEU A 167 -2.03 -3.70 6.01
CA LEU A 167 -0.64 -4.12 5.90
C LEU A 167 0.33 -3.02 6.39
N LYS A 168 1.25 -3.38 7.27
CA LYS A 168 2.34 -2.51 7.72
C LYS A 168 3.49 -2.58 6.72
N ARG A 169 3.59 -1.63 5.83
CA ARG A 169 4.58 -1.59 4.74
C ARG A 169 5.99 -2.02 5.14
N LYS A 170 6.53 -1.50 6.26
CA LYS A 170 7.90 -1.81 6.70
C LYS A 170 8.06 -3.27 7.10
N VAL A 171 7.10 -3.83 7.84
CA VAL A 171 7.13 -5.23 8.30
C VAL A 171 7.00 -6.16 7.09
N VAL A 172 6.05 -5.89 6.21
CA VAL A 172 5.84 -6.64 4.96
C VAL A 172 7.10 -6.59 4.08
N ALA A 173 7.71 -5.42 3.92
CA ALA A 173 8.92 -5.28 3.11
C ALA A 173 10.11 -6.07 3.67
N GLN A 174 10.20 -6.23 4.99
CA GLN A 174 11.24 -7.03 5.64
C GLN A 174 10.97 -8.53 5.51
N ARG A 175 9.76 -8.96 5.85
CA ARG A 175 9.37 -10.38 5.82
C ARG A 175 9.44 -10.96 4.42
N TYR A 176 8.93 -10.26 3.45
CA TYR A 176 8.85 -10.71 2.06
C TYR A 176 10.01 -10.20 1.18
N LYS A 177 11.14 -9.83 1.79
CA LYS A 177 12.28 -9.26 1.06
C LYS A 177 12.74 -10.12 -0.11
N ALA A 178 12.88 -11.44 0.07
CA ALA A 178 13.30 -12.35 -0.99
C ALA A 178 12.30 -12.39 -2.15
N LEU A 179 11.01 -12.37 -1.85
CA LEU A 179 9.93 -12.34 -2.83
C LEU A 179 9.94 -11.01 -3.61
N ILE A 180 10.15 -9.90 -2.91
CA ILE A 180 10.30 -8.57 -3.51
C ILE A 180 11.51 -8.53 -4.43
N ASP A 181 12.68 -8.98 -3.96
CA ASP A 181 13.92 -8.95 -4.75
C ASP A 181 13.79 -9.81 -6.03
N SER A 182 12.97 -10.89 -6.02
CA SER A 182 12.70 -11.71 -7.22
C SER A 182 11.97 -10.96 -8.35
N MET A 183 11.33 -9.84 -8.05
CA MET A 183 10.66 -8.98 -9.03
C MET A 183 11.61 -7.98 -9.70
N TYR A 184 12.84 -7.87 -9.23
CA TYR A 184 13.84 -6.93 -9.74
C TYR A 184 15.07 -7.73 -10.22
N PRO A 185 15.17 -8.04 -11.53
CA PRO A 185 16.35 -8.70 -12.05
C PRO A 185 17.60 -7.85 -11.82
N ALA A 186 18.74 -8.52 -11.58
CA ALA A 186 20.03 -7.90 -11.37
C ALA A 186 20.55 -7.15 -12.59
#